data_3f6c5249f5d616d79e602fdb34e5eb7d
#
_entry.id   3f6c5249f5d616d79e602fdb34e5eb7d
#
_cell.length_a   1.000
_cell.length_b   1.000
_cell.length_c   1.000
_cell.angle_alpha   90.00
_cell.angle_beta   90.00
_cell.angle_gamma   90.00
#
_symmetry.space_group_name_H-M   'P 1'
#
loop_
_entity.id
_entity.type
_entity.pdbx_description
1 polymer ?
#
loop_
_entity_poly.entity_id
_entity_poly.type
_entity_poly.pdbx_seq_one_letter_code
_entity_poly.pdbx_strand_id
1 'polypeptide(L)'
;MRPGLALAVFTVLVLAPTPSAEGAGADRPRVVLSVSPAQVAVAAPGSRRINLRNDGAERVVVDAARRTLGSQAAAKTWLQVVPARFFLRPGKTAVLTLRVRLPRGAEPGNHHVLVLLTTRPLRSSRVTVHVRLGVRVEVRVPGRIVRRLAWGGLRVHRSRGARFLFVSVANRGNVTVQLRGRVTASLFRRGQQVARLRPPARRALPPGARALLTLRYGGRVRGPVTAVVQVRLGPGVRAVKRRYRIRL
;
A
#
# COMPACT_ATOMS: atom_id res chain seq x y z
N MET A 1 21.50 0.28 -71.30
CA MET A 1 21.55 1.74 -71.13
C MET A 1 20.22 2.22 -70.55
N ARG A 2 20.21 2.66 -69.30
CA ARG A 2 19.01 3.21 -68.62
C ARG A 2 19.27 4.71 -68.39
N PRO A 3 18.37 5.62 -68.74
CA PRO A 3 18.50 7.02 -68.37
C PRO A 3 17.96 7.25 -66.95
N GLY A 4 18.73 7.95 -66.15
CA GLY A 4 18.37 8.35 -64.77
C GLY A 4 17.38 9.53 -64.79
N LEU A 5 16.39 9.41 -63.94
CA LEU A 5 15.39 10.45 -63.67
C LEU A 5 15.92 11.29 -62.47
N ALA A 6 16.24 12.55 -62.77
CA ALA A 6 16.63 13.53 -61.75
C ALA A 6 15.37 14.04 -61.03
N LEU A 7 15.25 13.78 -59.74
CA LEU A 7 14.19 14.31 -58.91
C LEU A 7 14.66 15.64 -58.30
N ALA A 8 14.09 16.75 -58.73
CA ALA A 8 14.32 18.06 -58.11
C ALA A 8 13.53 18.19 -56.82
N VAL A 9 14.24 18.26 -55.69
CA VAL A 9 13.65 18.53 -54.38
C VAL A 9 13.56 20.05 -54.19
N PHE A 10 12.35 20.58 -54.24
CA PHE A 10 12.07 21.96 -53.82
C PHE A 10 11.96 22.01 -52.30
N THR A 11 12.98 22.57 -51.66
CA THR A 11 12.94 22.84 -50.19
C THR A 11 12.22 24.19 -50.02
N VAL A 12 10.96 24.12 -49.53
CA VAL A 12 10.24 25.30 -49.08
C VAL A 12 10.68 25.56 -47.63
N LEU A 13 11.46 26.63 -47.45
CA LEU A 13 11.84 27.11 -46.12
C LEU A 13 10.64 27.86 -45.51
N VAL A 14 9.84 27.20 -44.72
CA VAL A 14 8.80 27.83 -43.89
C VAL A 14 9.48 28.42 -42.67
N LEU A 15 9.65 29.75 -42.65
CA LEU A 15 9.97 30.47 -41.39
C LEU A 15 8.77 30.36 -40.47
N ALA A 16 8.85 29.44 -39.51
CA ALA A 16 7.93 29.44 -38.38
C ALA A 16 8.29 30.61 -37.44
N PRO A 17 7.30 31.41 -36.98
CA PRO A 17 7.56 32.41 -35.95
C PRO A 17 7.99 31.67 -34.67
N THR A 18 9.16 32.02 -34.17
CA THR A 18 9.63 31.58 -32.86
C THR A 18 8.62 32.04 -31.81
N PRO A 19 7.95 31.14 -31.03
CA PRO A 19 7.19 31.58 -29.88
C PRO A 19 8.19 32.13 -28.88
N SER A 20 8.06 33.44 -28.62
CA SER A 20 8.72 34.09 -27.48
C SER A 20 8.36 33.27 -26.23
N ALA A 21 9.34 32.61 -25.64
CA ALA A 21 9.20 31.97 -24.36
C ALA A 21 9.10 33.08 -23.30
N GLU A 22 7.94 33.75 -23.23
CA GLU A 22 7.53 34.44 -22.00
C GLU A 22 7.39 33.37 -20.94
N GLY A 23 8.31 33.42 -19.97
CA GLY A 23 8.41 32.50 -18.89
C GLY A 23 7.10 32.40 -18.12
N ALA A 24 6.32 31.39 -18.43
CA ALA A 24 5.33 30.88 -17.53
C ALA A 24 6.08 30.37 -16.29
N GLY A 25 6.31 31.25 -15.35
CA GLY A 25 6.67 30.88 -13.99
C GLY A 25 5.59 29.94 -13.51
N ALA A 26 5.83 28.64 -13.62
CA ALA A 26 4.90 27.62 -13.20
C ALA A 26 4.51 27.95 -11.75
N ASP A 27 3.28 28.42 -11.56
CA ASP A 27 2.75 28.84 -10.27
C ASP A 27 2.82 27.61 -9.35
N ARG A 28 3.89 27.53 -8.55
CA ARG A 28 4.11 26.38 -7.67
C ARG A 28 2.93 26.28 -6.71
N PRO A 29 2.32 25.10 -6.58
CA PRO A 29 1.23 24.93 -5.62
C PRO A 29 1.65 25.45 -4.24
N ARG A 30 0.79 26.22 -3.60
CA ARG A 30 1.11 26.90 -2.33
C ARG A 30 1.62 25.94 -1.26
N VAL A 31 0.93 24.78 -1.13
CA VAL A 31 1.30 23.78 -0.12
C VAL A 31 1.42 22.42 -0.80
N VAL A 32 2.65 21.89 -0.84
CA VAL A 32 2.97 20.53 -1.30
C VAL A 32 3.93 19.91 -0.32
N LEU A 33 3.56 18.76 0.22
CA LEU A 33 4.42 18.01 1.13
C LEU A 33 4.70 16.61 0.60
N SER A 34 5.94 16.17 0.76
CA SER A 34 6.35 14.79 0.49
C SER A 34 6.98 14.18 1.74
N VAL A 35 6.70 12.90 1.99
CA VAL A 35 7.26 12.16 3.13
C VAL A 35 7.94 10.88 2.68
N SER A 36 9.12 10.62 3.22
CA SER A 36 9.89 9.41 2.91
C SER A 36 10.64 8.88 4.14
N PRO A 37 10.53 7.58 4.40
CA PRO A 37 9.61 6.60 3.80
C PRO A 37 8.18 6.75 4.33
N ALA A 38 7.16 6.42 3.50
CA ALA A 38 5.76 6.43 3.90
C ALA A 38 5.35 5.19 4.73
N GLN A 39 6.21 4.18 4.80
CA GLN A 39 6.03 2.96 5.59
C GLN A 39 7.33 2.63 6.32
N VAL A 40 7.25 2.43 7.63
CA VAL A 40 8.42 2.19 8.49
C VAL A 40 8.14 1.03 9.43
N ALA A 41 9.13 0.15 9.62
CA ALA A 41 9.12 -0.84 10.68
C ALA A 41 10.12 -0.46 11.76
N VAL A 42 9.68 -0.47 13.02
CA VAL A 42 10.50 -0.18 14.19
C VAL A 42 10.51 -1.40 15.09
N ALA A 43 11.69 -2.00 15.31
CA ALA A 43 11.86 -2.99 16.37
C ALA A 43 11.80 -2.28 17.72
N ALA A 44 11.01 -2.80 18.64
CA ALA A 44 10.82 -2.18 19.95
C ALA A 44 11.61 -2.92 21.05
N PRO A 45 12.28 -2.18 21.97
CA PRO A 45 12.45 -0.73 21.96
C PRO A 45 13.34 -0.25 20.83
N GLY A 46 13.12 0.98 20.33
CA GLY A 46 13.97 1.51 19.26
C GLY A 46 13.43 2.77 18.60
N SER A 47 14.15 3.24 17.58
CA SER A 47 13.77 4.43 16.83
C SER A 47 14.02 4.31 15.34
N ARG A 48 13.33 5.15 14.56
CA ARG A 48 13.54 5.34 13.11
C ARG A 48 13.31 6.81 12.75
N ARG A 49 13.94 7.24 11.66
CA ARG A 49 13.77 8.58 11.11
C ARG A 49 12.92 8.54 9.86
N ILE A 50 12.13 9.58 9.67
CA ILE A 50 11.40 9.89 8.44
C ILE A 50 11.71 11.33 8.05
N ASN A 51 11.72 11.60 6.75
CA ASN A 51 11.97 12.92 6.20
C ASN A 51 10.66 13.50 5.68
N LEU A 52 10.33 14.71 6.05
CA LEU A 52 9.23 15.49 5.51
C LEU A 52 9.80 16.69 4.77
N ARG A 53 9.48 16.83 3.49
CA ARG A 53 9.92 17.92 2.64
C ARG A 53 8.72 18.79 2.25
N ASN A 54 8.94 20.10 2.23
CA ASN A 54 8.00 21.07 1.70
C ASN A 54 8.41 21.43 0.29
N ASP A 55 7.69 20.91 -0.70
CA ASP A 55 7.90 21.19 -2.13
C ASP A 55 7.03 22.37 -2.61
N GLY A 56 6.19 22.94 -1.74
CA GLY A 56 5.34 24.09 -2.00
C GLY A 56 6.06 25.43 -1.86
N ALA A 57 5.37 26.50 -2.21
CA ALA A 57 5.87 27.88 -2.17
C ALA A 57 5.70 28.55 -0.80
N GLU A 58 4.82 28.02 0.07
CA GLU A 58 4.52 28.65 1.36
C GLU A 58 5.18 27.92 2.54
N ARG A 59 5.54 28.71 3.56
CA ARG A 59 5.95 28.18 4.87
C ARG A 59 4.72 27.58 5.55
N VAL A 60 4.87 26.41 6.14
CA VAL A 60 3.79 25.69 6.83
C VAL A 60 4.16 25.37 8.28
N VAL A 61 3.14 25.29 9.14
CA VAL A 61 3.25 24.61 10.44
C VAL A 61 2.76 23.20 10.24
N VAL A 62 3.51 22.21 10.72
CA VAL A 62 3.13 20.80 10.66
C VAL A 62 2.90 20.29 12.07
N ASP A 63 1.73 19.68 12.28
CA ASP A 63 1.37 18.94 13.49
C ASP A 63 1.45 17.43 13.19
N ALA A 64 2.15 16.68 14.06
CA ALA A 64 2.25 15.23 13.98
C ALA A 64 1.34 14.57 15.03
N ALA A 65 0.31 13.89 14.58
CA ALA A 65 -0.62 13.15 15.44
C ALA A 65 -0.50 11.63 15.21
N ARG A 66 -0.87 10.84 16.22
CA ARG A 66 -0.86 9.37 16.17
C ARG A 66 -2.27 8.84 16.16
N ARG A 67 -2.57 7.92 15.26
CA ARG A 67 -3.86 7.24 15.15
C ARG A 67 -3.65 5.73 15.15
N THR A 68 -4.59 5.02 15.71
CA THR A 68 -4.59 3.55 15.69
C THR A 68 -4.98 3.06 14.31
N LEU A 69 -4.31 2.00 13.84
CA LEU A 69 -4.72 1.22 12.68
C LEU A 69 -5.17 -0.17 13.15
N GLY A 70 -6.47 -0.47 12.98
CA GLY A 70 -7.06 -1.74 13.42
C GLY A 70 -7.46 -1.76 14.90
N SER A 71 -7.54 -2.95 15.49
CA SER A 71 -8.07 -3.18 16.85
C SER A 71 -7.08 -2.89 18.00
N GLN A 72 -5.82 -2.60 17.69
CA GLN A 72 -4.75 -2.50 18.69
C GLN A 72 -4.57 -1.05 19.19
N ALA A 73 -5.52 -0.56 19.98
CA ALA A 73 -5.56 0.84 20.42
C ALA A 73 -4.34 1.26 21.26
N ALA A 74 -3.77 0.37 22.06
CA ALA A 74 -2.66 0.68 22.97
C ALA A 74 -1.37 1.07 22.24
N ALA A 75 -1.10 0.55 21.05
CA ALA A 75 0.17 0.76 20.35
C ALA A 75 0.47 2.26 20.01
N LYS A 76 -0.56 3.10 19.90
CA LYS A 76 -0.38 4.54 19.67
C LYS A 76 0.33 5.25 20.81
N THR A 77 0.19 4.76 22.07
CA THR A 77 0.82 5.37 23.24
C THR A 77 2.30 5.01 23.34
N TRP A 78 2.72 3.89 22.72
CA TRP A 78 4.12 3.43 22.72
C TRP A 78 4.99 4.20 21.74
N LEU A 79 4.38 4.82 20.72
CA LEU A 79 5.09 5.57 19.68
C LEU A 79 5.11 7.05 20.04
N GLN A 80 6.29 7.65 20.07
CA GLN A 80 6.52 9.08 20.20
C GLN A 80 7.06 9.62 18.86
N VAL A 81 6.57 10.78 18.44
CA VAL A 81 7.05 11.49 17.24
C VAL A 81 7.72 12.79 17.70
N VAL A 82 8.96 12.99 17.29
CA VAL A 82 9.77 14.16 17.69
C VAL A 82 10.40 14.79 16.46
N PRO A 83 10.19 16.09 16.22
CA PRO A 83 9.27 16.99 16.92
C PRO A 83 7.79 16.71 16.60
N ALA A 84 6.88 17.02 17.55
CA ALA A 84 5.44 16.86 17.37
C ALA A 84 4.80 18.03 16.61
N ARG A 85 5.43 19.21 16.69
CA ARG A 85 5.05 20.43 15.96
C ARG A 85 6.30 21.18 15.53
N PHE A 86 6.31 21.70 14.31
CA PHE A 86 7.43 22.46 13.77
C PHE A 86 7.03 23.29 12.55
N PHE A 87 7.89 24.27 12.25
CA PHE A 87 7.78 25.05 11.02
C PHE A 87 8.60 24.41 9.91
N LEU A 88 8.06 24.42 8.70
CA LEU A 88 8.76 23.92 7.52
C LEU A 88 8.71 24.97 6.39
N ARG A 89 9.87 25.53 6.06
CA ARG A 89 10.03 26.53 5.00
C ARG A 89 9.97 25.86 3.62
N PRO A 90 9.63 26.61 2.55
CA PRO A 90 9.71 26.13 1.17
C PRO A 90 11.08 25.51 0.85
N GLY A 91 11.06 24.40 0.12
CA GLY A 91 12.26 23.66 -0.30
C GLY A 91 13.03 22.95 0.81
N LYS A 92 12.65 23.10 2.09
CA LYS A 92 13.37 22.49 3.22
C LYS A 92 12.80 21.14 3.60
N THR A 93 13.68 20.33 4.20
CA THR A 93 13.35 19.00 4.74
C THR A 93 13.51 19.01 6.25
N ALA A 94 12.52 18.49 6.97
CA ALA A 94 12.58 18.23 8.39
C ALA A 94 12.73 16.71 8.62
N VAL A 95 13.56 16.35 9.59
CA VAL A 95 13.75 14.98 10.04
C VAL A 95 12.91 14.75 11.30
N LEU A 96 11.98 13.80 11.22
CA LEU A 96 11.19 13.39 12.38
C LEU A 96 11.71 12.04 12.90
N THR A 97 11.88 11.94 14.20
CA THR A 97 12.27 10.71 14.86
C THR A 97 11.05 10.03 15.47
N LEU A 98 10.83 8.80 15.05
CA LEU A 98 9.82 7.89 15.59
C LEU A 98 10.49 7.06 16.69
N ARG A 99 10.14 7.25 17.96
CA ARG A 99 10.68 6.52 19.10
C ARG A 99 9.63 5.58 19.67
N VAL A 100 9.98 4.33 19.89
CA VAL A 100 9.10 3.33 20.50
C VAL A 100 9.61 2.97 21.89
N ARG A 101 8.74 3.13 22.89
CA ARG A 101 8.94 2.68 24.26
C ARG A 101 7.81 1.72 24.63
N LEU A 102 8.17 0.54 25.11
CA LEU A 102 7.18 -0.47 25.49
C LEU A 102 6.85 -0.36 26.99
N PRO A 103 5.57 -0.46 27.36
CA PRO A 103 5.19 -0.69 28.75
C PRO A 103 5.55 -2.13 29.16
N ARG A 104 5.56 -2.39 30.47
CA ARG A 104 5.64 -3.76 30.98
C ARG A 104 4.43 -4.57 30.50
N GLY A 105 4.65 -5.80 30.03
CA GLY A 105 3.58 -6.66 29.51
C GLY A 105 3.05 -6.28 28.12
N ALA A 106 3.78 -5.50 27.33
CA ALA A 106 3.40 -5.22 25.94
C ALA A 106 3.21 -6.53 25.16
N GLU A 107 2.07 -6.66 24.49
CA GLU A 107 1.72 -7.86 23.72
C GLU A 107 2.72 -8.10 22.58
N PRO A 108 3.35 -9.30 22.46
CA PRO A 108 4.28 -9.62 21.39
C PRO A 108 3.62 -9.60 20.01
N GLY A 109 4.40 -9.20 19.00
CA GLY A 109 3.93 -9.22 17.60
C GLY A 109 4.05 -7.87 16.89
N ASN A 110 3.27 -7.71 15.82
CA ASN A 110 3.28 -6.51 14.99
C ASN A 110 2.07 -5.62 15.30
N HIS A 111 2.34 -4.40 15.71
CA HIS A 111 1.33 -3.40 16.02
C HIS A 111 1.43 -2.26 15.00
N HIS A 112 0.28 -1.77 14.52
CA HIS A 112 0.23 -0.77 13.47
C HIS A 112 -0.29 0.56 14.00
N VAL A 113 0.49 1.63 13.76
CA VAL A 113 0.15 3.01 14.10
C VAL A 113 0.22 3.85 12.84
N LEU A 114 -0.72 4.77 12.67
CA LEU A 114 -0.68 5.79 11.64
C LEU A 114 -0.21 7.11 12.25
N VAL A 115 0.91 7.63 11.76
CA VAL A 115 1.34 9.00 12.04
C VAL A 115 0.72 9.89 10.99
N LEU A 116 -0.11 10.85 11.40
CA LEU A 116 -0.70 11.86 10.54
C LEU A 116 0.08 13.16 10.68
N LEU A 117 0.60 13.64 9.57
CA LEU A 117 1.27 14.93 9.44
C LEU A 117 0.28 15.89 8.78
N THR A 118 -0.18 16.89 9.52
CA THR A 118 -1.21 17.82 9.04
C THR A 118 -0.63 19.23 9.00
N THR A 119 -0.81 19.92 7.88
CA THR A 119 -0.40 21.32 7.77
C THR A 119 -1.42 22.27 8.35
N ARG A 120 -0.92 23.35 8.94
CA ARG A 120 -1.69 24.56 9.21
C ARG A 120 -1.01 25.71 8.48
N PRO A 121 -1.65 26.37 7.51
CA PRO A 121 -1.09 27.56 6.90
C PRO A 121 -0.96 28.69 7.94
N LEU A 122 0.12 29.48 7.86
CA LEU A 122 0.36 30.61 8.77
C LEU A 122 -0.45 31.85 8.45
N ARG A 123 -0.99 31.95 7.23
CA ARG A 123 -1.78 33.08 6.75
C ARG A 123 -3.19 32.64 6.44
N SER A 124 -4.19 33.41 6.88
CA SER A 124 -5.55 33.20 6.42
C SER A 124 -5.66 33.67 4.97
N SER A 125 -5.96 32.78 4.06
CA SER A 125 -6.41 33.08 2.70
C SER A 125 -7.92 32.82 2.61
N ARG A 126 -8.57 33.38 1.60
CA ARG A 126 -10.00 33.10 1.35
C ARG A 126 -10.31 31.60 1.21
N VAL A 127 -9.29 30.78 0.87
CA VAL A 127 -9.38 29.33 0.81
C VAL A 127 -8.26 28.74 1.67
N THR A 128 -8.63 28.00 2.70
CA THR A 128 -7.67 27.30 3.58
C THR A 128 -7.50 25.87 3.10
N VAL A 129 -6.32 25.54 2.60
CA VAL A 129 -5.96 24.17 2.18
C VAL A 129 -5.19 23.49 3.32
N HIS A 130 -5.71 22.36 3.78
CA HIS A 130 -5.02 21.48 4.72
C HIS A 130 -4.49 20.25 3.99
N VAL A 131 -3.17 20.09 3.96
CA VAL A 131 -2.55 18.85 3.47
C VAL A 131 -2.37 17.89 4.64
N ARG A 132 -2.79 16.64 4.44
CA ARG A 132 -2.64 15.58 5.43
C ARG A 132 -1.93 14.39 4.81
N LEU A 133 -0.77 14.04 5.35
CA LEU A 133 0.01 12.87 4.96
C LEU A 133 -0.04 11.81 6.05
N GLY A 134 -0.09 10.55 5.65
CA GLY A 134 -0.10 9.41 6.57
C GLY A 134 1.17 8.57 6.43
N VAL A 135 1.90 8.36 7.53
CA VAL A 135 3.01 7.42 7.61
C VAL A 135 2.57 6.19 8.40
N ARG A 136 2.64 5.03 7.76
CA ARG A 136 2.32 3.76 8.42
C ARG A 136 3.53 3.25 9.18
N VAL A 137 3.40 3.09 10.50
CA VAL A 137 4.44 2.57 11.37
C VAL A 137 4.04 1.18 11.85
N GLU A 138 4.89 0.18 11.58
CA GLU A 138 4.79 -1.16 12.14
C GLU A 138 5.75 -1.27 13.32
N VAL A 139 5.21 -1.33 14.53
CA VAL A 139 5.97 -1.59 15.75
C VAL A 139 6.09 -3.09 15.95
N ARG A 140 7.31 -3.62 16.02
CA ARG A 140 7.59 -5.04 16.23
C ARG A 140 8.00 -5.27 17.67
N VAL A 141 7.12 -5.89 18.44
CA VAL A 141 7.35 -6.26 19.85
C VAL A 141 7.92 -7.67 19.89
N PRO A 142 9.08 -7.89 20.54
CA PRO A 142 9.67 -9.23 20.66
C PRO A 142 8.79 -10.16 21.50
N GLY A 143 8.96 -11.48 21.32
CA GLY A 143 8.27 -12.53 22.06
C GLY A 143 7.63 -13.59 21.16
N ARG A 144 6.65 -14.32 21.69
CA ARG A 144 6.03 -15.46 20.99
C ARG A 144 5.28 -15.04 19.74
N ILE A 145 5.69 -15.58 18.59
CA ILE A 145 5.06 -15.32 17.30
C ILE A 145 4.00 -16.35 16.97
N VAL A 146 2.76 -15.87 16.77
CA VAL A 146 1.60 -16.71 16.39
C VAL A 146 1.18 -16.34 14.96
N ARG A 147 1.23 -17.32 14.03
CA ARG A 147 0.77 -17.19 12.66
C ARG A 147 -0.49 -18.02 12.46
N ARG A 148 -1.66 -17.38 12.46
CA ARG A 148 -2.95 -18.05 12.33
C ARG A 148 -3.86 -17.31 11.37
N LEU A 149 -4.43 -18.02 10.39
CA LEU A 149 -5.46 -17.50 9.49
C LEU A 149 -6.80 -18.20 9.76
N ALA A 150 -7.86 -17.42 9.79
CA ALA A 150 -9.22 -17.92 9.73
C ALA A 150 -9.78 -17.72 8.32
N TRP A 151 -10.45 -18.76 7.80
CA TRP A 151 -11.05 -18.77 6.49
C TRP A 151 -12.55 -18.54 6.60
N GLY A 152 -13.10 -17.66 5.78
CA GLY A 152 -14.53 -17.53 5.57
C GLY A 152 -15.04 -18.39 4.39
N GLY A 153 -16.27 -18.14 4.00
CA GLY A 153 -16.88 -18.79 2.82
C GLY A 153 -16.20 -18.38 1.51
N LEU A 154 -16.40 -19.23 0.48
CA LEU A 154 -16.08 -18.90 -0.90
C LEU A 154 -17.37 -18.65 -1.67
N ARG A 155 -17.43 -17.53 -2.38
CA ARG A 155 -18.54 -17.17 -3.28
C ARG A 155 -18.05 -17.09 -4.71
N VAL A 156 -18.88 -17.53 -5.66
CA VAL A 156 -18.60 -17.45 -7.10
C VAL A 156 -19.51 -16.40 -7.71
N HIS A 157 -18.95 -15.46 -8.42
CA HIS A 157 -19.68 -14.46 -9.20
C HIS A 157 -19.33 -14.62 -10.68
N ARG A 158 -20.35 -14.53 -11.56
CA ARG A 158 -20.19 -14.61 -13.01
C ARG A 158 -20.28 -13.22 -13.61
N SER A 159 -19.32 -12.84 -14.44
CA SER A 159 -19.33 -11.57 -15.15
C SER A 159 -18.58 -11.69 -16.47
N ARG A 160 -19.22 -11.23 -17.57
CA ARG A 160 -18.62 -11.07 -18.92
C ARG A 160 -17.64 -12.18 -19.32
N GLY A 161 -18.09 -13.44 -19.35
CA GLY A 161 -17.27 -14.58 -19.78
C GLY A 161 -16.23 -15.08 -18.77
N ALA A 162 -16.07 -14.44 -17.63
CA ALA A 162 -15.19 -14.88 -16.54
C ALA A 162 -15.98 -15.22 -15.28
N ARG A 163 -15.37 -16.01 -14.39
CA ARG A 163 -15.87 -16.26 -13.04
C ARG A 163 -14.88 -15.74 -12.02
N PHE A 164 -15.41 -15.05 -11.03
CA PHE A 164 -14.63 -14.51 -9.92
C PHE A 164 -14.95 -15.28 -8.66
N LEU A 165 -13.92 -15.84 -8.04
CA LEU A 165 -14.03 -16.54 -6.78
C LEU A 165 -13.58 -15.58 -5.67
N PHE A 166 -14.44 -15.32 -4.72
CA PHE A 166 -14.20 -14.45 -3.58
C PHE A 166 -14.05 -15.27 -2.31
N VAL A 167 -12.88 -15.21 -1.68
CA VAL A 167 -12.59 -15.94 -0.44
C VAL A 167 -12.23 -14.94 0.64
N SER A 168 -12.99 -14.94 1.75
CA SER A 168 -12.65 -14.13 2.91
C SER A 168 -11.55 -14.82 3.73
N VAL A 169 -10.55 -14.05 4.15
CA VAL A 169 -9.49 -14.49 5.04
C VAL A 169 -9.25 -13.45 6.13
N ALA A 170 -9.07 -13.89 7.38
CA ALA A 170 -8.76 -13.04 8.52
C ALA A 170 -7.43 -13.48 9.17
N ASN A 171 -6.58 -12.53 9.54
CA ASN A 171 -5.38 -12.82 10.33
C ASN A 171 -5.76 -12.86 11.82
N ARG A 172 -5.68 -14.04 12.41
CA ARG A 172 -5.91 -14.31 13.83
C ARG A 172 -4.61 -14.51 14.61
N GLY A 173 -3.47 -14.28 13.97
CA GLY A 173 -2.16 -14.27 14.60
C GLY A 173 -1.77 -12.87 15.06
N ASN A 174 -0.59 -12.76 15.65
CA ASN A 174 -0.03 -11.51 16.17
C ASN A 174 1.03 -10.87 15.25
N VAL A 175 1.28 -11.42 14.07
CA VAL A 175 2.22 -10.85 13.08
C VAL A 175 1.55 -10.64 11.75
N THR A 176 2.05 -9.65 10.98
CA THR A 176 1.59 -9.36 9.64
C THR A 176 1.88 -10.51 8.67
N VAL A 177 0.87 -11.00 7.98
CA VAL A 177 0.98 -12.03 6.96
C VAL A 177 1.08 -11.39 5.58
N GLN A 178 2.17 -11.69 4.85
CA GLN A 178 2.33 -11.24 3.47
C GLN A 178 1.57 -12.17 2.52
N LEU A 179 0.63 -11.62 1.75
CA LEU A 179 -0.20 -12.41 0.83
C LEU A 179 0.36 -12.42 -0.60
N ARG A 180 1.20 -11.44 -0.97
CA ARG A 180 1.77 -11.33 -2.32
C ARG A 180 2.57 -12.59 -2.69
N GLY A 181 2.21 -13.24 -3.80
CA GLY A 181 2.89 -14.44 -4.31
C GLY A 181 2.79 -15.68 -3.42
N ARG A 182 2.08 -15.59 -2.27
CA ARG A 182 1.95 -16.67 -1.29
C ARG A 182 0.59 -17.35 -1.28
N VAL A 183 -0.36 -16.82 -2.06
CA VAL A 183 -1.70 -17.38 -2.19
C VAL A 183 -1.82 -18.09 -3.52
N THR A 184 -2.33 -19.31 -3.50
CA THR A 184 -2.72 -20.07 -4.70
C THR A 184 -4.06 -20.74 -4.48
N ALA A 185 -4.86 -20.88 -5.54
CA ALA A 185 -6.05 -21.70 -5.54
C ALA A 185 -5.98 -22.69 -6.70
N SER A 186 -6.14 -23.97 -6.40
CA SER A 186 -6.24 -25.03 -7.39
C SER A 186 -7.70 -25.49 -7.49
N LEU A 187 -8.20 -25.62 -8.72
CA LEU A 187 -9.53 -26.13 -8.99
C LEU A 187 -9.42 -27.58 -9.49
N PHE A 188 -10.23 -28.45 -8.89
CA PHE A 188 -10.25 -29.89 -9.22
C PHE A 188 -11.62 -30.28 -9.68
N ARG A 189 -11.70 -31.11 -10.74
CA ARG A 189 -12.92 -31.80 -11.22
C ARG A 189 -12.62 -33.27 -11.29
N ARG A 190 -13.45 -34.10 -10.65
CA ARG A 190 -13.24 -35.57 -10.58
C ARG A 190 -11.80 -35.97 -10.21
N GLY A 191 -11.19 -35.28 -9.24
CA GLY A 191 -9.83 -35.54 -8.80
C GLY A 191 -8.72 -34.90 -9.63
N GLN A 192 -8.97 -34.50 -10.88
CA GLN A 192 -7.99 -33.88 -11.77
C GLN A 192 -7.91 -32.35 -11.56
N GLN A 193 -6.73 -31.78 -11.55
CA GLN A 193 -6.53 -30.32 -11.47
C GLN A 193 -6.83 -29.68 -12.83
N VAL A 194 -7.90 -28.88 -12.90
CA VAL A 194 -8.36 -28.21 -14.12
C VAL A 194 -7.90 -26.76 -14.22
N ALA A 195 -7.48 -26.14 -13.12
CA ALA A 195 -6.92 -24.80 -13.14
C ALA A 195 -6.10 -24.52 -11.87
N ARG A 196 -5.14 -23.59 -12.02
CA ARG A 196 -4.38 -22.99 -10.91
C ARG A 196 -4.48 -21.48 -11.00
N LEU A 197 -5.03 -20.85 -9.97
CA LEU A 197 -5.31 -19.41 -9.92
C LEU A 197 -4.38 -18.73 -8.92
N ARG A 198 -3.97 -17.53 -9.25
CA ARG A 198 -3.22 -16.66 -8.34
C ARG A 198 -3.96 -15.34 -8.22
N PRO A 199 -4.31 -14.87 -7.02
CA PRO A 199 -4.93 -13.57 -6.87
C PRO A 199 -3.86 -12.49 -7.14
N PRO A 200 -4.25 -11.31 -7.64
CA PRO A 200 -3.37 -10.15 -7.76
C PRO A 200 -3.08 -9.54 -6.38
N ALA A 201 -3.00 -10.36 -5.35
CA ALA A 201 -2.86 -9.93 -3.97
C ALA A 201 -1.50 -9.28 -3.76
N ARG A 202 -1.52 -7.97 -3.58
CA ARG A 202 -0.34 -7.15 -3.25
C ARG A 202 -0.31 -6.73 -1.78
N ARG A 203 -1.23 -7.23 -0.95
CA ARG A 203 -1.46 -6.70 0.39
C ARG A 203 -0.86 -7.59 1.47
N ALA A 204 -0.23 -6.93 2.43
CA ALA A 204 0.02 -7.47 3.74
C ALA A 204 -1.30 -7.51 4.53
N LEU A 205 -1.50 -8.54 5.33
CA LEU A 205 -2.66 -8.70 6.21
C LEU A 205 -2.19 -8.54 7.66
N PRO A 206 -2.38 -7.35 8.28
CA PRO A 206 -2.02 -7.11 9.67
C PRO A 206 -2.78 -8.01 10.66
N PRO A 207 -2.33 -8.15 11.91
CA PRO A 207 -3.09 -8.80 12.97
C PRO A 207 -4.50 -8.22 13.10
N GLY A 208 -5.50 -9.09 13.26
CA GLY A 208 -6.91 -8.71 13.35
C GLY A 208 -7.58 -8.30 12.03
N ALA A 209 -6.83 -8.02 10.98
CA ALA A 209 -7.37 -7.57 9.71
C ALA A 209 -8.03 -8.70 8.91
N ARG A 210 -8.99 -8.30 8.05
CA ARG A 210 -9.66 -9.18 7.08
C ARG A 210 -9.37 -8.73 5.66
N ALA A 211 -9.31 -9.67 4.72
CA ALA A 211 -9.18 -9.40 3.29
C ALA A 211 -10.12 -10.30 2.49
N LEU A 212 -10.60 -9.78 1.36
CA LEU A 212 -11.27 -10.57 0.35
C LEU A 212 -10.26 -10.90 -0.74
N LEU A 213 -9.97 -12.19 -0.93
CA LEU A 213 -9.12 -12.68 -2.01
C LEU A 213 -9.99 -12.85 -3.26
N THR A 214 -9.65 -12.14 -4.33
CA THR A 214 -10.35 -12.24 -5.61
C THR A 214 -9.51 -13.08 -6.57
N LEU A 215 -10.08 -14.18 -7.10
CA LEU A 215 -9.42 -15.09 -8.01
C LEU A 215 -10.22 -15.11 -9.31
N ARG A 216 -9.61 -14.79 -10.43
CA ARG A 216 -10.26 -14.81 -11.75
C ARG A 216 -10.07 -16.17 -12.40
N TYR A 217 -11.17 -16.79 -12.84
CA TYR A 217 -11.18 -18.00 -13.66
C TYR A 217 -11.79 -17.69 -15.03
N GLY A 218 -10.98 -17.80 -16.09
CA GLY A 218 -11.38 -17.60 -17.49
C GLY A 218 -11.52 -18.90 -18.29
N GLY A 219 -11.44 -20.09 -17.61
CA GLY A 219 -11.51 -21.38 -18.29
C GLY A 219 -12.93 -21.79 -18.67
N ARG A 220 -13.02 -22.88 -19.47
CA ARG A 220 -14.29 -23.41 -20.03
C ARG A 220 -14.99 -24.39 -19.11
N VAL A 221 -14.35 -24.95 -18.09
CA VAL A 221 -14.94 -25.93 -17.18
C VAL A 221 -16.13 -25.31 -16.45
N ARG A 222 -17.25 -26.03 -16.46
CA ARG A 222 -18.51 -25.65 -15.78
C ARG A 222 -18.97 -26.80 -14.87
N GLY A 223 -19.85 -26.47 -13.93
CA GLY A 223 -20.44 -27.46 -13.01
C GLY A 223 -19.67 -27.60 -11.71
N PRO A 224 -19.85 -28.69 -10.96
CA PRO A 224 -19.27 -28.88 -9.65
C PRO A 224 -17.76 -29.07 -9.72
N VAL A 225 -17.03 -28.31 -8.89
CA VAL A 225 -15.58 -28.42 -8.73
C VAL A 225 -15.20 -28.23 -7.26
N THR A 226 -14.03 -28.76 -6.88
CA THR A 226 -13.42 -28.52 -5.58
C THR A 226 -12.34 -27.46 -5.74
N ALA A 227 -12.46 -26.33 -5.02
CA ALA A 227 -11.44 -25.31 -4.94
C ALA A 227 -10.60 -25.54 -3.68
N VAL A 228 -9.28 -25.66 -3.84
CA VAL A 228 -8.32 -25.74 -2.73
C VAL A 228 -7.53 -24.45 -2.70
N VAL A 229 -7.83 -23.60 -1.72
CA VAL A 229 -7.11 -22.35 -1.52
C VAL A 229 -6.05 -22.57 -0.46
N GLN A 230 -4.81 -22.13 -0.74
CA GLN A 230 -3.69 -22.24 0.20
C GLN A 230 -2.93 -20.92 0.33
N VAL A 231 -2.41 -20.65 1.53
CA VAL A 231 -1.55 -19.52 1.85
C VAL A 231 -0.29 -20.01 2.54
N ARG A 232 0.88 -19.61 2.05
CA ARG A 232 2.16 -19.84 2.73
C ARG A 232 2.40 -18.71 3.73
N LEU A 233 2.52 -19.02 5.02
CA LEU A 233 2.67 -18.02 6.09
C LEU A 233 4.11 -17.52 6.26
N GLY A 234 5.10 -18.23 5.74
CA GLY A 234 6.53 -17.88 5.81
C GLY A 234 7.43 -19.00 5.29
N PRO A 235 8.74 -18.75 5.21
CA PRO A 235 9.72 -19.82 4.99
C PRO A 235 9.63 -20.84 6.12
N GLY A 236 9.76 -22.13 5.83
CA GLY A 236 9.68 -23.22 6.81
C GLY A 236 8.32 -23.44 7.50
N VAL A 237 7.32 -22.57 7.23
CA VAL A 237 5.99 -22.69 7.83
C VAL A 237 5.05 -23.43 6.88
N ARG A 238 4.39 -24.48 7.40
CA ARG A 238 3.40 -25.25 6.63
C ARG A 238 2.30 -24.34 6.07
N ALA A 239 1.97 -24.53 4.79
CA ALA A 239 0.91 -23.76 4.15
C ALA A 239 -0.46 -24.10 4.77
N VAL A 240 -1.25 -23.06 5.07
CA VAL A 240 -2.63 -23.23 5.52
C VAL A 240 -3.52 -23.42 4.30
N LYS A 241 -4.28 -24.53 4.28
CA LYS A 241 -5.14 -24.93 3.17
C LYS A 241 -6.61 -24.96 3.61
N ARG A 242 -7.52 -24.60 2.69
CA ARG A 242 -8.96 -24.78 2.85
C ARG A 242 -9.58 -25.32 1.56
N ARG A 243 -10.48 -26.28 1.69
CA ARG A 243 -11.26 -26.85 0.58
C ARG A 243 -12.67 -26.28 0.56
N TYR A 244 -13.18 -26.00 -0.63
CA TYR A 244 -14.54 -25.53 -0.88
C TYR A 244 -15.15 -26.30 -2.02
N ARG A 245 -16.37 -26.78 -1.86
CA ARG A 245 -17.18 -27.30 -2.96
C ARG A 245 -17.94 -26.13 -3.59
N ILE A 246 -17.76 -25.91 -4.88
CA ILE A 246 -18.36 -24.79 -5.61
C ILE A 246 -18.89 -25.24 -6.96
N ARG A 247 -19.75 -24.45 -7.58
CA ARG A 247 -20.23 -24.64 -8.94
C ARG A 247 -19.76 -23.48 -9.82
N LEU A 248 -18.97 -23.80 -10.86
CA LEU A 248 -18.49 -22.86 -11.86
C LEU A 248 -19.51 -22.59 -12.96
#